data_5860b658a66bcfc2ff0567f67bb9535d
#
_entry.id   5860b658a66bcfc2ff0567f67bb9535d
#
_cell.length_a   1.000
_cell.length_b   1.000
_cell.length_c   1.000
_cell.angle_alpha   90.00
_cell.angle_beta   90.00
_cell.angle_gamma   90.00
#
_symmetry.space_group_name_H-M   'P 1'
#
loop_
_entity.id
_entity.type
_entity.pdbx_description
1 polymer ?
#
loop_
_entity_poly.entity_id
_entity_poly.type
_entity_poly.pdbx_seq_one_letter_code
_entity_poly.pdbx_strand_id
1 'polypeptide(L)'
;MMSAEIDFYELLEVQRTADDATLKSSYRRLAMRFHPDKNPGCADSEAKFKSISTAYACLSDPQKRAAYDQYGHAAFENGGMGNGGGMGGNPFGDIGDIFESIFGGGGFGGGGRQQSRRGADLRYDMEITLDEAFHGKSAQIQIEVSAACEPCDGKGATPGTGTRRCNLCGGHGKVRAQQGFFMVERTCPTCHGRGEVIENPCRTCGGEGRVDKPQTLDVNIPPGVDSGTRIRLEGKGEAGPFGAPAGDLYIFLHVGRHAVFERDGTTLITRVPITFTTAALGGDISLPGLDGLKHTIHVPAGIQSGKQLRQRGAGMPVLQGRGKGDMVVEIMVETPVKLSARQKELIRELQETETGDETPGSKGFFDRIKDALNSLAD
;
A
#
# COMPACT_ATOMS: atom_id res chain seq x y z
N MET A 1 34.55 21.54 -26.17
CA MET A 1 34.06 22.67 -25.37
C MET A 1 33.88 22.16 -23.97
N MET A 2 34.76 22.56 -23.03
CA MET A 2 34.65 22.18 -21.63
C MET A 2 33.39 22.86 -21.08
N SER A 3 32.38 22.10 -20.65
CA SER A 3 31.26 22.60 -19.93
C SER A 3 31.78 23.10 -18.57
N ALA A 4 31.71 24.39 -18.32
CA ALA A 4 32.08 24.98 -17.03
C ALA A 4 31.12 24.37 -16.00
N GLU A 5 31.66 23.58 -15.05
CA GLU A 5 30.94 23.06 -13.94
C GLU A 5 30.51 24.23 -13.05
N ILE A 6 29.21 24.37 -12.82
CA ILE A 6 28.63 25.45 -12.01
C ILE A 6 28.94 25.19 -10.54
N ASP A 7 29.48 26.18 -9.83
CA ASP A 7 29.79 26.11 -8.39
C ASP A 7 28.53 25.78 -7.56
N PHE A 8 28.67 24.90 -6.57
CA PHE A 8 27.56 24.49 -5.70
C PHE A 8 26.92 25.65 -4.93
N TYR A 9 27.70 26.66 -4.58
CA TYR A 9 27.16 27.88 -3.96
C TYR A 9 26.33 28.71 -4.95
N GLU A 10 26.76 28.78 -6.21
CA GLU A 10 26.01 29.42 -7.29
C GLU A 10 24.71 28.64 -7.61
N LEU A 11 24.77 27.32 -7.64
CA LEU A 11 23.59 26.46 -7.84
C LEU A 11 22.52 26.67 -6.76
N LEU A 12 22.95 26.92 -5.51
CA LEU A 12 22.05 27.23 -4.40
C LEU A 12 21.74 28.73 -4.30
N GLU A 13 22.23 29.59 -5.17
CA GLU A 13 22.04 31.05 -5.13
C GLU A 13 22.44 31.65 -3.78
N VAL A 14 23.58 31.24 -3.20
CA VAL A 14 24.07 31.68 -1.90
C VAL A 14 25.56 32.08 -1.97
N GLN A 15 26.02 32.88 -1.03
CA GLN A 15 27.44 33.19 -0.90
C GLN A 15 28.20 32.07 -0.21
N ARG A 16 29.52 31.93 -0.49
CA ARG A 16 30.39 30.92 0.14
C ARG A 16 30.44 31.02 1.67
N THR A 17 30.14 32.19 2.21
CA THR A 17 30.07 32.44 3.66
C THR A 17 28.71 32.15 4.28
N ALA A 18 27.75 31.60 3.50
CA ALA A 18 26.41 31.33 4.00
C ALA A 18 26.42 30.28 5.13
N ASP A 19 25.59 30.54 6.14
CA ASP A 19 25.37 29.63 7.25
C ASP A 19 24.39 28.47 6.84
N ASP A 20 24.30 27.46 7.68
CA ASP A 20 23.47 26.27 7.41
C ASP A 20 21.97 26.61 7.28
N ALA A 21 21.51 27.65 8.01
CA ALA A 21 20.11 28.10 7.93
C ALA A 21 19.80 28.72 6.56
N THR A 22 20.73 29.52 6.04
CA THR A 22 20.63 30.13 4.72
C THR A 22 20.71 29.10 3.61
N LEU A 23 21.64 28.14 3.71
CA LEU A 23 21.74 26.99 2.77
C LEU A 23 20.42 26.21 2.71
N LYS A 24 19.86 25.87 3.87
CA LYS A 24 18.60 25.11 3.98
C LYS A 24 17.40 25.89 3.43
N SER A 25 17.32 27.18 3.68
CA SER A 25 16.20 28.02 3.19
C SER A 25 16.23 28.16 1.68
N SER A 26 17.43 28.40 1.11
CA SER A 26 17.62 28.50 -0.34
C SER A 26 17.33 27.19 -1.04
N TYR A 27 17.83 26.06 -0.52
CA TYR A 27 17.50 24.74 -1.02
C TYR A 27 15.98 24.49 -1.08
N ARG A 28 15.25 24.76 0.02
CA ARG A 28 13.79 24.59 0.06
C ARG A 28 13.08 25.42 -1.00
N ARG A 29 13.49 26.66 -1.19
CA ARG A 29 12.92 27.58 -2.19
C ARG A 29 13.12 27.03 -3.60
N LEU A 30 14.34 26.62 -3.93
CA LEU A 30 14.71 26.10 -5.25
C LEU A 30 14.10 24.71 -5.52
N ALA A 31 14.10 23.83 -4.52
CA ALA A 31 13.47 22.52 -4.60
C ALA A 31 11.97 22.61 -4.88
N MET A 32 11.25 23.54 -4.23
CA MET A 32 9.83 23.79 -4.52
C MET A 32 9.60 24.40 -5.91
N ARG A 33 10.54 25.19 -6.43
CA ARG A 33 10.44 25.80 -7.77
C ARG A 33 10.63 24.75 -8.87
N PHE A 34 11.57 23.83 -8.72
CA PHE A 34 11.93 22.82 -9.72
C PHE A 34 11.43 21.42 -9.39
N HIS A 35 10.45 21.30 -8.46
CA HIS A 35 9.88 20.01 -8.08
C HIS A 35 9.23 19.30 -9.28
N PRO A 36 9.45 17.98 -9.48
CA PRO A 36 8.88 17.24 -10.60
C PRO A 36 7.34 17.28 -10.62
N ASP A 37 6.67 17.28 -9.45
CA ASP A 37 5.20 17.36 -9.39
C ASP A 37 4.65 18.72 -9.86
N LYS A 38 5.46 19.79 -9.77
CA LYS A 38 5.05 21.12 -10.26
C LYS A 38 5.45 21.38 -11.70
N ASN A 39 6.40 20.61 -12.24
CA ASN A 39 6.92 20.75 -13.59
C ASN A 39 6.93 19.38 -14.30
N PRO A 40 5.77 18.70 -14.44
CA PRO A 40 5.72 17.37 -15.01
C PRO A 40 6.21 17.37 -16.47
N GLY A 41 7.17 16.49 -16.79
CA GLY A 41 7.72 16.30 -18.12
C GLY A 41 8.76 17.33 -18.59
N CYS A 42 9.21 18.25 -17.71
CA CYS A 42 10.25 19.22 -18.05
C CYS A 42 11.64 18.68 -17.67
N ALA A 43 12.38 18.14 -18.64
CA ALA A 43 13.72 17.57 -18.44
C ALA A 43 14.74 18.59 -17.85
N ASP A 44 14.63 19.87 -18.20
CA ASP A 44 15.48 20.93 -17.65
C ASP A 44 15.23 21.19 -16.16
N SER A 45 13.96 21.10 -15.73
CA SER A 45 13.59 21.25 -14.32
C SER A 45 14.07 20.07 -13.50
N GLU A 46 13.98 18.87 -14.04
CA GLU A 46 14.46 17.65 -13.39
C GLU A 46 16.01 17.66 -13.25
N ALA A 47 16.73 18.06 -14.30
CA ALA A 47 18.17 18.21 -14.25
C ALA A 47 18.61 19.24 -13.21
N LYS A 48 17.96 20.41 -13.16
CA LYS A 48 18.21 21.45 -12.14
C LYS A 48 17.90 20.98 -10.74
N PHE A 49 16.80 20.26 -10.54
CA PHE A 49 16.45 19.69 -9.24
C PHE A 49 17.52 18.71 -8.73
N LYS A 50 18.03 17.85 -9.60
CA LYS A 50 19.13 16.91 -9.27
C LYS A 50 20.39 17.66 -8.87
N SER A 51 20.80 18.66 -9.67
CA SER A 51 22.00 19.45 -9.38
C SER A 51 21.89 20.23 -8.06
N ILE A 52 20.75 20.85 -7.78
CA ILE A 52 20.47 21.57 -6.53
C ILE A 52 20.49 20.62 -5.31
N SER A 53 19.94 19.43 -5.46
CA SER A 53 19.95 18.43 -4.40
C SER A 53 21.34 17.92 -4.08
N THR A 54 22.18 17.70 -5.13
CA THR A 54 23.58 17.32 -4.98
C THR A 54 24.40 18.42 -4.30
N ALA A 55 24.22 19.68 -4.70
CA ALA A 55 24.88 20.82 -4.09
C ALA A 55 24.54 20.97 -2.60
N TYR A 56 23.27 20.83 -2.24
CA TYR A 56 22.85 20.89 -0.86
C TYR A 56 23.37 19.70 -0.02
N ALA A 57 23.36 18.48 -0.55
CA ALA A 57 23.92 17.31 0.13
C ALA A 57 25.43 17.43 0.40
N CYS A 58 26.16 18.14 -0.44
CA CYS A 58 27.56 18.45 -0.24
C CYS A 58 27.78 19.55 0.81
N LEU A 59 27.08 20.67 0.68
CA LEU A 59 27.31 21.87 1.50
C LEU A 59 26.65 21.83 2.89
N SER A 60 25.67 20.94 3.11
CA SER A 60 25.01 20.75 4.41
C SER A 60 25.83 19.93 5.41
N ASP A 61 26.83 19.20 4.95
CA ASP A 61 27.74 18.42 5.80
C ASP A 61 29.06 19.20 5.99
N PRO A 62 29.45 19.56 7.23
CA PRO A 62 30.64 20.34 7.49
C PRO A 62 31.94 19.71 6.92
N GLN A 63 32.06 18.39 6.91
CA GLN A 63 33.23 17.69 6.39
C GLN A 63 33.29 17.74 4.86
N LYS A 64 32.16 17.51 4.21
CA LYS A 64 32.06 17.59 2.74
C LYS A 64 32.21 19.02 2.24
N ARG A 65 31.62 19.98 2.96
CA ARG A 65 31.78 21.40 2.68
C ARG A 65 33.24 21.82 2.73
N ALA A 66 33.97 21.45 3.80
CA ALA A 66 35.38 21.74 3.92
C ALA A 66 36.23 21.09 2.80
N ALA A 67 35.90 19.86 2.41
CA ALA A 67 36.56 19.19 1.27
C ALA A 67 36.24 19.86 -0.06
N TYR A 68 35.00 20.31 -0.26
CA TYR A 68 34.59 21.06 -1.45
C TYR A 68 35.26 22.45 -1.51
N ASP A 69 35.36 23.15 -0.39
CA ASP A 69 36.00 24.46 -0.31
C ASP A 69 37.51 24.38 -0.62
N GLN A 70 38.13 23.23 -0.30
CA GLN A 70 39.58 23.04 -0.52
C GLN A 70 39.91 22.49 -1.90
N TYR A 71 39.14 21.58 -2.46
CA TYR A 71 39.46 20.83 -3.68
C TYR A 71 38.46 21.04 -4.84
N GLY A 72 37.35 21.78 -4.61
CA GLY A 72 36.30 22.00 -5.59
C GLY A 72 35.56 20.69 -6.00
N HIS A 73 35.04 20.66 -7.22
CA HIS A 73 34.38 19.49 -7.80
C HIS A 73 35.30 18.26 -7.90
N ALA A 74 36.62 18.45 -8.06
CA ALA A 74 37.61 17.37 -8.15
C ALA A 74 37.63 16.47 -6.89
N ALA A 75 37.16 16.94 -5.73
CA ALA A 75 37.03 16.15 -4.52
C ALA A 75 36.01 15.01 -4.66
N PHE A 76 35.07 15.16 -5.59
CA PHE A 76 33.95 14.25 -5.78
C PHE A 76 33.98 13.48 -7.11
N GLU A 77 34.75 13.96 -8.12
CA GLU A 77 34.93 13.30 -9.42
C GLU A 77 35.93 12.13 -9.41
N ASN A 78 36.95 12.25 -8.60
CA ASN A 78 37.94 11.16 -8.46
C ASN A 78 37.61 10.40 -7.20
N GLY A 79 36.72 9.39 -7.22
CA GLY A 79 36.41 8.41 -6.17
C GLY A 79 37.41 8.20 -5.02
N GLY A 80 37.92 9.29 -4.48
CA GLY A 80 38.92 9.36 -3.42
C GLY A 80 38.32 9.23 -2.06
N MET A 81 37.73 8.11 -1.77
CA MET A 81 37.76 7.42 -0.48
C MET A 81 36.84 6.20 -0.50
N GLY A 82 37.33 5.06 -1.00
CA GLY A 82 36.69 3.75 -0.75
C GLY A 82 36.40 2.89 -1.98
N ASN A 83 37.46 2.42 -2.60
CA ASN A 83 37.61 1.05 -3.12
C ASN A 83 36.61 0.48 -4.15
N GLY A 84 37.10 0.24 -5.36
CA GLY A 84 36.83 -1.01 -6.08
C GLY A 84 36.08 -0.96 -7.37
N GLY A 85 36.79 -0.66 -8.47
CA GLY A 85 36.82 -1.52 -9.66
C GLY A 85 35.56 -1.73 -10.49
N GLY A 86 35.55 -1.19 -11.73
CA GLY A 86 34.68 -1.69 -12.78
C GLY A 86 34.31 -0.68 -13.85
N MET A 87 35.19 -0.45 -14.77
CA MET A 87 35.06 -0.17 -16.21
C MET A 87 33.68 0.13 -16.80
N GLY A 88 33.47 1.38 -17.24
CA GLY A 88 32.63 1.71 -18.39
C GLY A 88 31.16 1.91 -18.13
N GLY A 89 30.74 3.10 -17.72
CA GLY A 89 29.34 3.50 -17.71
C GLY A 89 29.20 4.98 -17.38
N ASN A 90 28.29 5.63 -18.06
CA ASN A 90 27.90 7.01 -18.02
C ASN A 90 28.10 7.71 -16.63
N PRO A 91 28.80 8.83 -16.55
CA PRO A 91 29.09 9.49 -15.25
C PRO A 91 27.89 10.10 -14.55
N PHE A 92 26.70 10.08 -15.13
CA PHE A 92 25.46 10.65 -14.57
C PHE A 92 24.38 9.63 -14.19
N GLY A 93 24.58 8.30 -14.41
CA GLY A 93 23.59 7.27 -14.12
C GLY A 93 23.57 6.73 -12.68
N ASP A 94 24.66 6.87 -11.95
CA ASP A 94 24.92 6.12 -10.71
C ASP A 94 24.71 6.92 -9.41
N ILE A 95 24.33 8.20 -9.52
CA ILE A 95 24.15 9.08 -8.33
C ILE A 95 22.86 8.74 -7.58
N GLY A 96 21.87 8.14 -8.26
CA GLY A 96 20.63 7.67 -7.63
C GLY A 96 20.86 6.53 -6.65
N ASP A 97 21.64 5.53 -7.05
CA ASP A 97 21.95 4.35 -6.24
C ASP A 97 22.89 4.67 -5.08
N ILE A 98 23.80 5.64 -5.26
CA ILE A 98 24.67 6.16 -4.20
C ILE A 98 23.87 7.00 -3.19
N PHE A 99 22.85 7.73 -3.65
CA PHE A 99 21.97 8.51 -2.79
C PHE A 99 21.08 7.59 -1.93
N GLU A 100 20.55 6.51 -2.49
CA GLU A 100 19.73 5.52 -1.76
C GLU A 100 20.59 4.70 -0.78
N SER A 101 21.83 4.41 -1.14
CA SER A 101 22.80 3.72 -0.28
C SER A 101 23.33 4.60 0.89
N ILE A 102 23.39 5.92 0.73
CA ILE A 102 23.89 6.85 1.76
C ILE A 102 22.74 7.48 2.57
N PHE A 103 21.58 7.73 1.95
CA PHE A 103 20.44 8.39 2.59
C PHE A 103 19.29 7.47 2.99
N GLY A 104 19.13 6.31 2.34
CA GLY A 104 18.14 5.29 2.69
C GLY A 104 18.53 4.37 3.86
N GLY A 105 19.75 4.48 4.36
CA GLY A 105 20.24 3.63 5.45
C GLY A 105 21.07 4.40 6.46
N GLY A 106 20.42 4.87 7.49
CA GLY A 106 20.94 5.54 8.67
C GLY A 106 22.38 5.29 9.08
N GLY A 107 23.12 6.39 9.37
CA GLY A 107 24.12 6.45 10.41
C GLY A 107 25.46 5.79 10.12
N PHE A 108 26.43 6.62 9.84
CA PHE A 108 27.85 6.33 10.02
C PHE A 108 28.12 5.95 11.50
N GLY A 109 27.93 4.71 11.81
CA GLY A 109 28.32 4.08 13.07
C GLY A 109 28.68 2.65 12.71
N GLY A 110 29.96 2.29 12.84
CA GLY A 110 30.51 0.96 12.61
C GLY A 110 29.93 -0.09 13.54
N GLY A 111 28.68 -0.45 13.34
CA GLY A 111 28.03 -1.62 13.84
C GLY A 111 27.64 -2.44 12.63
N GLY A 112 28.32 -3.56 12.37
CA GLY A 112 27.87 -4.53 11.38
C GLY A 112 26.38 -4.71 11.59
N ARG A 113 25.57 -4.58 10.50
CA ARG A 113 24.16 -4.98 10.52
C ARG A 113 24.11 -6.35 11.18
N GLN A 114 23.77 -6.35 12.44
CA GLN A 114 23.42 -7.57 13.15
C GLN A 114 22.18 -8.01 12.39
N GLN A 115 22.39 -8.96 11.46
CA GLN A 115 21.33 -9.57 10.68
C GLN A 115 20.24 -9.89 11.70
N SER A 116 19.10 -9.26 11.57
CA SER A 116 18.01 -9.39 12.52
C SER A 116 17.80 -10.88 12.74
N ARG A 117 18.11 -11.36 13.94
CA ARG A 117 17.94 -12.77 14.28
C ARG A 117 16.47 -13.13 14.45
N ARG A 118 15.56 -12.15 14.27
CA ARG A 118 14.11 -12.36 14.34
C ARG A 118 13.67 -13.31 13.23
N GLY A 119 12.66 -14.13 13.52
CA GLY A 119 12.00 -14.98 12.52
C GLY A 119 11.36 -14.17 11.41
N ALA A 120 11.07 -14.83 10.29
CA ALA A 120 10.42 -14.22 9.18
C ALA A 120 8.95 -13.89 9.50
N ASP A 121 8.48 -12.77 8.97
CA ASP A 121 7.07 -12.42 9.01
C ASP A 121 6.32 -13.26 7.98
N LEU A 122 5.11 -13.72 8.32
CA LEU A 122 4.25 -14.51 7.46
C LEU A 122 3.10 -13.67 6.92
N ARG A 123 2.67 -14.01 5.72
CA ARG A 123 1.49 -13.44 5.07
C ARG A 123 0.42 -14.52 4.91
N TYR A 124 -0.80 -14.16 5.25
CA TYR A 124 -1.99 -14.98 5.05
C TYR A 124 -3.06 -14.14 4.38
N ASP A 125 -3.56 -14.57 3.22
CA ASP A 125 -4.65 -13.90 2.52
C ASP A 125 -5.96 -14.60 2.90
N MET A 126 -6.96 -13.81 3.37
CA MET A 126 -8.24 -14.32 3.85
C MET A 126 -9.38 -13.65 3.13
N GLU A 127 -10.24 -14.46 2.51
CA GLU A 127 -11.47 -13.98 1.91
C GLU A 127 -12.62 -14.00 2.94
N ILE A 128 -13.39 -12.94 2.94
CA ILE A 128 -14.59 -12.75 3.77
C ILE A 128 -15.74 -12.25 2.91
N THR A 129 -16.97 -12.54 3.30
CA THR A 129 -18.16 -11.99 2.66
C THR A 129 -18.43 -10.54 3.09
N LEU A 130 -19.27 -9.82 2.33
CA LEU A 130 -19.67 -8.48 2.68
C LEU A 130 -20.47 -8.45 4.00
N ASP A 131 -21.28 -9.49 4.26
CA ASP A 131 -22.02 -9.66 5.51
C ASP A 131 -21.08 -9.84 6.70
N GLU A 132 -20.03 -10.63 6.55
CA GLU A 132 -19.01 -10.83 7.57
C GLU A 132 -18.21 -9.54 7.81
N ALA A 133 -17.92 -8.78 6.74
CA ALA A 133 -17.30 -7.48 6.87
C ALA A 133 -18.20 -6.45 7.57
N PHE A 134 -19.53 -6.60 7.42
CA PHE A 134 -20.51 -5.73 8.08
C PHE A 134 -20.63 -6.02 9.58
N HIS A 135 -20.78 -7.29 9.97
CA HIS A 135 -21.01 -7.68 11.36
C HIS A 135 -19.73 -7.88 12.16
N GLY A 136 -18.60 -8.06 11.48
CA GLY A 136 -17.38 -8.61 12.06
C GLY A 136 -17.47 -10.13 12.17
N LYS A 137 -16.32 -10.77 12.32
CA LYS A 137 -16.22 -12.23 12.37
C LYS A 137 -15.06 -12.66 13.26
N SER A 138 -15.29 -13.66 14.10
CA SER A 138 -14.20 -14.44 14.71
C SER A 138 -14.00 -15.70 13.90
N ALA A 139 -12.80 -15.87 13.35
CA ALA A 139 -12.45 -17.01 12.51
C ALA A 139 -11.23 -17.74 13.07
N GLN A 140 -11.20 -19.04 12.92
CA GLN A 140 -10.02 -19.86 13.17
C GLN A 140 -9.30 -20.11 11.85
N ILE A 141 -8.02 -19.81 11.83
CA ILE A 141 -7.13 -20.10 10.71
C ILE A 141 -6.11 -21.15 11.13
N GLN A 142 -5.74 -21.99 10.21
CA GLN A 142 -4.68 -22.98 10.40
C GLN A 142 -3.54 -22.64 9.46
N ILE A 143 -2.34 -22.48 10.01
CA ILE A 143 -1.13 -22.17 9.27
C ILE A 143 -0.05 -23.18 9.62
N GLU A 144 0.79 -23.49 8.64
CA GLU A 144 2.04 -24.21 8.89
C GLU A 144 3.15 -23.20 9.17
N VAL A 145 3.83 -23.35 10.29
CA VAL A 145 4.85 -22.39 10.73
C VAL A 145 6.03 -23.12 11.35
N SER A 146 7.24 -22.66 11.02
CA SER A 146 8.44 -23.08 11.72
C SER A 146 8.43 -22.52 13.14
N ALA A 147 8.02 -23.35 14.10
CA ALA A 147 7.91 -22.98 15.51
C ALA A 147 9.19 -23.34 16.27
N ALA A 148 9.44 -22.67 17.40
CA ALA A 148 10.52 -23.05 18.28
C ALA A 148 10.37 -24.50 18.75
N CYS A 149 11.46 -25.23 18.69
CA CYS A 149 11.48 -26.63 19.13
C CYS A 149 11.32 -26.69 20.65
N GLU A 150 10.19 -27.21 21.12
CA GLU A 150 9.85 -27.26 22.55
C GLU A 150 10.87 -28.03 23.39
N PRO A 151 11.40 -29.23 22.98
CA PRO A 151 12.36 -29.96 23.79
C PRO A 151 13.68 -29.23 24.08
N CYS A 152 14.10 -28.34 23.17
CA CYS A 152 15.36 -27.59 23.33
C CYS A 152 15.15 -26.08 23.48
N ASP A 153 13.90 -25.63 23.57
CA ASP A 153 13.54 -24.21 23.72
C ASP A 153 14.22 -23.31 22.67
N GLY A 154 14.19 -23.75 21.42
CA GLY A 154 14.79 -23.06 20.30
C GLY A 154 16.31 -23.08 20.20
N LYS A 155 17.03 -23.65 21.20
CA LYS A 155 18.50 -23.60 21.26
C LYS A 155 19.19 -24.57 20.31
N GLY A 156 18.52 -25.62 19.90
CA GLY A 156 19.06 -26.67 19.01
C GLY A 156 19.96 -27.69 19.72
N ALA A 157 20.31 -27.49 20.99
CA ALA A 157 21.10 -28.43 21.79
C ALA A 157 20.20 -29.38 22.60
N THR A 158 20.65 -30.59 22.84
CA THR A 158 19.95 -31.53 23.74
C THR A 158 19.80 -30.91 25.13
N PRO A 159 18.60 -31.00 25.78
CA PRO A 159 18.41 -30.49 27.14
C PRO A 159 19.49 -30.94 28.10
N GLY A 160 20.03 -30.02 28.89
CA GLY A 160 21.13 -30.29 29.80
C GLY A 160 22.54 -30.27 29.20
N THR A 161 22.65 -30.14 27.86
CA THR A 161 23.95 -29.95 27.18
C THR A 161 24.04 -28.52 26.68
N GLY A 162 25.19 -27.87 26.87
CA GLY A 162 25.39 -26.49 26.42
C GLY A 162 25.89 -26.39 25.00
N THR A 163 25.93 -25.15 24.53
CA THR A 163 26.70 -24.77 23.34
C THR A 163 28.13 -24.39 23.76
N ARG A 164 29.10 -24.63 22.89
CA ARG A 164 30.49 -24.22 23.10
C ARG A 164 30.84 -23.12 22.11
N ARG A 165 31.60 -22.15 22.58
CA ARG A 165 32.10 -21.08 21.72
C ARG A 165 32.92 -21.67 20.56
N CYS A 166 32.66 -21.23 19.34
CA CYS A 166 33.35 -21.73 18.17
C CYS A 166 34.83 -21.33 18.18
N ASN A 167 35.70 -22.30 18.19
CA ASN A 167 37.15 -22.07 18.28
C ASN A 167 37.70 -21.35 17.02
N LEU A 168 37.11 -21.61 15.84
CA LEU A 168 37.58 -21.04 14.57
C LEU A 168 37.33 -19.54 14.47
N CYS A 169 36.16 -19.07 14.87
CA CYS A 169 35.80 -17.65 14.78
C CYS A 169 35.80 -16.94 16.14
N GLY A 170 36.16 -17.62 17.22
CA GLY A 170 36.18 -17.03 18.57
C GLY A 170 34.83 -16.49 19.03
N GLY A 171 33.70 -17.03 18.51
CA GLY A 171 32.35 -16.58 18.84
C GLY A 171 31.78 -15.51 17.89
N HIS A 172 32.55 -15.02 16.92
CA HIS A 172 32.11 -13.93 16.04
C HIS A 172 31.18 -14.38 14.90
N GLY A 173 31.07 -15.68 14.65
CA GLY A 173 30.22 -16.22 13.54
C GLY A 173 30.80 -16.00 12.14
N LYS A 174 31.84 -15.17 11.99
CA LYS A 174 32.50 -14.84 10.73
C LYS A 174 34.00 -15.05 10.87
N VAL A 175 34.65 -15.40 9.77
CA VAL A 175 36.10 -15.50 9.67
C VAL A 175 36.60 -14.53 8.61
N ARG A 176 37.73 -13.90 8.85
CA ARG A 176 38.41 -13.04 7.89
C ARG A 176 39.40 -13.85 7.10
N ALA A 177 39.29 -13.85 5.81
CA ALA A 177 40.24 -14.46 4.88
C ALA A 177 40.87 -13.37 4.04
N GLN A 178 42.18 -13.38 3.93
CA GLN A 178 42.90 -12.50 3.02
C GLN A 178 42.94 -13.14 1.64
N GLN A 179 42.45 -12.43 0.66
CA GLN A 179 42.46 -12.85 -0.75
C GLN A 179 43.19 -11.78 -1.55
N GLY A 180 44.50 -11.96 -1.72
CA GLY A 180 45.38 -10.93 -2.27
C GLY A 180 45.50 -9.72 -1.34
N PHE A 181 45.17 -8.53 -1.82
CA PHE A 181 45.17 -7.28 -1.07
C PHE A 181 43.86 -7.00 -0.32
N PHE A 182 42.85 -7.86 -0.45
CA PHE A 182 41.52 -7.65 0.16
C PHE A 182 41.29 -8.57 1.33
N MET A 183 40.70 -7.99 2.39
CA MET A 183 40.17 -8.74 3.53
C MET A 183 38.70 -9.05 3.26
N VAL A 184 38.36 -10.31 3.07
CA VAL A 184 36.97 -10.76 2.84
C VAL A 184 36.46 -11.42 4.13
N GLU A 185 35.33 -10.94 4.63
CA GLU A 185 34.60 -11.62 5.70
C GLU A 185 33.71 -12.71 5.11
N ARG A 186 33.86 -13.94 5.60
CA ARG A 186 33.03 -15.09 5.24
C ARG A 186 32.34 -15.64 6.47
N THR A 187 31.13 -16.18 6.26
CA THR A 187 30.46 -16.97 7.33
C THR A 187 31.38 -18.09 7.78
N CYS A 188 31.54 -18.26 9.08
CA CYS A 188 32.39 -19.28 9.64
C CYS A 188 31.91 -20.68 9.22
N PRO A 189 32.72 -21.51 8.54
CA PRO A 189 32.31 -22.82 8.06
C PRO A 189 32.00 -23.82 9.15
N THR A 190 32.57 -23.64 10.36
CA THR A 190 32.37 -24.55 11.49
C THR A 190 31.08 -24.28 12.25
N CYS A 191 30.70 -23.03 12.46
CA CYS A 191 29.51 -22.69 13.21
C CYS A 191 28.38 -22.10 12.34
N HIS A 192 28.59 -21.99 11.04
CA HIS A 192 27.61 -21.47 10.07
C HIS A 192 26.96 -20.13 10.49
N GLY A 193 27.76 -19.24 11.07
CA GLY A 193 27.31 -17.94 11.52
C GLY A 193 26.81 -17.86 12.96
N ARG A 194 26.65 -18.98 13.65
CA ARG A 194 26.17 -19.05 15.05
C ARG A 194 27.10 -18.40 16.05
N GLY A 195 28.42 -18.49 15.84
CA GLY A 195 29.43 -18.16 16.86
C GLY A 195 29.65 -19.28 17.86
N GLU A 196 28.73 -20.23 17.96
CA GLU A 196 28.73 -21.36 18.87
C GLU A 196 28.59 -22.69 18.13
N VAL A 197 29.12 -23.77 18.68
CA VAL A 197 29.02 -25.14 18.15
C VAL A 197 28.20 -25.98 19.12
N ILE A 198 27.25 -26.72 18.59
CA ILE A 198 26.43 -27.67 19.36
C ILE A 198 27.13 -29.01 19.31
N GLU A 199 27.58 -29.53 20.45
CA GLU A 199 28.19 -30.85 20.55
C GLU A 199 27.15 -31.96 20.47
N ASN A 200 26.02 -31.77 21.13
CA ASN A 200 24.93 -32.74 21.17
C ASN A 200 23.65 -32.09 20.56
N PRO A 201 23.37 -32.27 19.26
CA PRO A 201 22.21 -31.71 18.64
C PRO A 201 20.92 -32.32 19.20
N CYS A 202 19.89 -31.48 19.35
CA CYS A 202 18.57 -31.93 19.76
C CYS A 202 18.02 -32.92 18.75
N ARG A 203 17.59 -34.08 19.21
CA ARG A 203 17.08 -35.17 18.35
C ARG A 203 15.82 -34.79 17.57
N THR A 204 14.99 -33.90 18.13
CA THR A 204 13.72 -33.48 17.51
C THR A 204 13.93 -32.52 16.34
N CYS A 205 14.83 -31.55 16.45
CA CYS A 205 15.08 -30.56 15.43
C CYS A 205 16.41 -30.69 14.69
N GLY A 206 17.21 -31.76 14.98
CA GLY A 206 18.49 -31.97 14.32
C GLY A 206 19.55 -30.88 14.58
N GLY A 207 19.34 -30.02 15.56
CA GLY A 207 20.21 -28.87 15.84
C GLY A 207 19.73 -27.53 15.26
N GLU A 208 18.66 -27.49 14.52
CA GLU A 208 18.12 -26.25 13.94
C GLU A 208 17.44 -25.34 14.95
N GLY A 209 16.91 -25.92 16.04
CA GLY A 209 16.15 -25.19 17.06
C GLY A 209 14.69 -24.91 16.65
N ARG A 210 14.26 -25.33 15.46
CA ARG A 210 12.92 -25.11 14.91
C ARG A 210 12.34 -26.41 14.39
N VAL A 211 11.01 -26.50 14.38
CA VAL A 211 10.25 -27.62 13.81
C VAL A 211 9.02 -27.06 13.13
N ASP A 212 8.67 -27.60 11.98
CA ASP A 212 7.45 -27.21 11.28
C ASP A 212 6.26 -27.90 11.94
N LYS A 213 5.27 -27.13 12.34
CA LYS A 213 4.04 -27.63 12.91
C LYS A 213 2.83 -26.78 12.52
N PRO A 214 1.67 -27.40 12.36
CA PRO A 214 0.43 -26.67 12.16
C PRO A 214 0.09 -25.92 13.46
N GLN A 215 -0.29 -24.65 13.30
CA GLN A 215 -0.78 -23.81 14.37
C GLN A 215 -2.16 -23.27 14.04
N THR A 216 -3.11 -23.46 14.96
CA THR A 216 -4.44 -22.88 14.87
C THR A 216 -4.46 -21.55 15.63
N LEU A 217 -4.94 -20.50 14.98
CA LEU A 217 -5.00 -19.15 15.53
C LEU A 217 -6.41 -18.60 15.43
N ASP A 218 -6.89 -17.98 16.50
CA ASP A 218 -8.15 -17.23 16.50
C ASP A 218 -7.89 -15.81 16.02
N VAL A 219 -8.62 -15.40 15.00
CA VAL A 219 -8.55 -14.08 14.37
C VAL A 219 -9.88 -13.37 14.58
N ASN A 220 -9.83 -12.22 15.22
CA ASN A 220 -11.00 -11.36 15.38
C ASN A 220 -10.99 -10.25 14.32
N ILE A 221 -11.97 -10.29 13.42
CA ILE A 221 -12.16 -9.32 12.35
C ILE A 221 -13.20 -8.31 12.83
N PRO A 222 -12.84 -7.03 13.02
CA PRO A 222 -13.78 -6.01 13.45
C PRO A 222 -14.80 -5.66 12.36
N PRO A 223 -16.00 -5.17 12.73
CA PRO A 223 -16.98 -4.69 11.75
C PRO A 223 -16.44 -3.46 10.99
N GLY A 224 -16.83 -3.36 9.74
CA GLY A 224 -16.45 -2.23 8.87
C GLY A 224 -15.13 -2.40 8.11
N VAL A 225 -14.43 -3.53 8.24
CA VAL A 225 -13.19 -3.81 7.48
C VAL A 225 -13.43 -3.73 5.99
N ASP A 226 -12.39 -3.34 5.24
CA ASP A 226 -12.42 -3.27 3.78
C ASP A 226 -11.36 -4.17 3.15
N SER A 227 -11.47 -4.39 1.84
CA SER A 227 -10.43 -5.08 1.09
C SER A 227 -9.10 -4.37 1.23
N GLY A 228 -8.02 -5.15 1.46
CA GLY A 228 -6.70 -4.62 1.73
C GLY A 228 -6.44 -4.26 3.21
N THR A 229 -7.44 -4.38 4.09
CA THR A 229 -7.22 -4.24 5.54
C THR A 229 -6.25 -5.31 6.02
N ARG A 230 -5.26 -4.89 6.83
CA ARG A 230 -4.25 -5.78 7.41
C ARG A 230 -4.46 -5.94 8.90
N ILE A 231 -4.50 -7.18 9.35
CA ILE A 231 -4.51 -7.53 10.77
C ILE A 231 -3.14 -8.12 11.10
N ARG A 232 -2.47 -7.57 12.11
CA ARG A 232 -1.17 -8.05 12.58
C ARG A 232 -1.35 -8.86 13.84
N LEU A 233 -0.85 -10.09 13.84
CA LEU A 233 -0.74 -10.92 15.01
C LEU A 233 0.74 -11.00 15.42
N GLU A 234 1.09 -10.33 16.50
CA GLU A 234 2.46 -10.24 17.00
C GLU A 234 3.00 -11.60 17.42
N GLY A 235 4.24 -11.91 16.99
CA GLY A 235 4.92 -13.13 17.35
C GLY A 235 4.29 -14.42 16.81
N LYS A 236 3.41 -14.33 15.80
CA LYS A 236 2.76 -15.49 15.15
C LYS A 236 3.34 -15.82 13.78
N GLY A 237 4.47 -15.20 13.41
CA GLY A 237 5.29 -15.58 12.28
C GLY A 237 6.22 -16.76 12.57
N GLU A 238 7.22 -16.98 11.72
CA GLU A 238 8.23 -18.03 11.95
C GLU A 238 9.06 -17.76 13.20
N ALA A 239 9.44 -18.82 13.89
CA ALA A 239 10.39 -18.72 14.99
C ALA A 239 11.74 -18.21 14.50
N GLY A 240 12.34 -17.31 15.25
CA GLY A 240 13.70 -16.86 14.98
C GLY A 240 14.71 -17.98 15.18
N PRO A 241 15.81 -17.97 14.44
CA PRO A 241 16.88 -18.94 14.62
C PRO A 241 17.51 -18.82 16.02
N PHE A 242 17.87 -19.95 16.61
CA PHE A 242 18.62 -20.03 17.87
C PHE A 242 17.95 -19.36 19.07
N GLY A 243 16.62 -19.47 19.18
CA GLY A 243 15.85 -18.87 20.26
C GLY A 243 15.64 -17.36 20.12
N ALA A 244 15.90 -16.80 18.95
CA ALA A 244 15.56 -15.42 18.66
C ALA A 244 14.03 -15.22 18.57
N PRO A 245 13.52 -14.00 18.77
CA PRO A 245 12.10 -13.71 18.72
C PRO A 245 11.47 -14.14 17.39
N ALA A 246 10.22 -14.60 17.43
CA ALA A 246 9.44 -14.92 16.24
C ALA A 246 9.09 -13.67 15.42
N GLY A 247 8.81 -13.86 14.14
CA GLY A 247 8.21 -12.87 13.27
C GLY A 247 6.74 -12.63 13.62
N ASP A 248 6.06 -11.83 12.82
CA ASP A 248 4.64 -11.56 12.94
C ASP A 248 3.87 -12.21 11.80
N LEU A 249 2.59 -12.47 12.03
CA LEU A 249 1.67 -12.88 10.98
C LEU A 249 0.82 -11.69 10.54
N TYR A 250 0.83 -11.39 9.26
CA TYR A 250 0.00 -10.38 8.62
C TYR A 250 -1.12 -11.05 7.83
N ILE A 251 -2.36 -10.80 8.24
CA ILE A 251 -3.55 -11.27 7.56
C ILE A 251 -4.08 -10.14 6.68
N PHE A 252 -4.19 -10.40 5.38
CA PHE A 252 -4.74 -9.49 4.40
C PHE A 252 -6.17 -9.92 4.09
N LEU A 253 -7.12 -9.03 4.32
CA LEU A 253 -8.54 -9.29 4.09
C LEU A 253 -8.92 -8.92 2.66
N HIS A 254 -9.69 -9.80 2.02
CA HIS A 254 -10.32 -9.58 0.73
C HIS A 254 -11.82 -9.75 0.88
N VAL A 255 -12.59 -8.68 0.66
CA VAL A 255 -14.04 -8.74 0.71
C VAL A 255 -14.56 -9.20 -0.64
N GLY A 256 -15.27 -10.34 -0.65
CA GLY A 256 -15.90 -10.90 -1.83
C GLY A 256 -17.04 -10.02 -2.36
N ARG A 257 -17.35 -10.18 -3.65
CA ARG A 257 -18.50 -9.49 -4.26
C ARG A 257 -19.81 -10.00 -3.66
N HIS A 258 -20.74 -9.08 -3.39
CA HIS A 258 -22.07 -9.43 -2.92
C HIS A 258 -23.07 -9.38 -4.08
N ALA A 259 -24.11 -10.26 -4.03
CA ALA A 259 -25.08 -10.40 -5.13
C ALA A 259 -25.96 -9.17 -5.34
N VAL A 260 -26.22 -8.42 -4.27
CA VAL A 260 -27.19 -7.30 -4.28
C VAL A 260 -26.52 -5.96 -4.02
N PHE A 261 -25.47 -5.92 -3.21
CA PHE A 261 -24.82 -4.69 -2.79
C PHE A 261 -23.43 -4.55 -3.37
N GLU A 262 -23.12 -3.37 -3.86
CA GLU A 262 -21.78 -2.90 -4.16
C GLU A 262 -21.34 -1.99 -3.00
N ARG A 263 -20.06 -1.99 -2.66
CA ARG A 263 -19.50 -1.18 -1.58
C ARG A 263 -18.59 -0.11 -2.13
N ASP A 264 -18.78 1.11 -1.65
CA ASP A 264 -17.84 2.22 -1.86
C ASP A 264 -17.54 2.89 -0.51
N GLY A 265 -16.39 2.55 0.06
CA GLY A 265 -16.02 2.96 1.42
C GLY A 265 -17.04 2.53 2.46
N THR A 266 -17.76 3.47 3.07
CA THR A 266 -18.86 3.19 4.02
C THR A 266 -20.23 3.17 3.35
N THR A 267 -20.33 3.53 2.09
CA THR A 267 -21.59 3.56 1.35
C THR A 267 -21.88 2.20 0.73
N LEU A 268 -23.12 1.74 0.88
CA LEU A 268 -23.65 0.59 0.15
C LEU A 268 -24.45 1.09 -1.05
N ILE A 269 -24.24 0.49 -2.19
CA ILE A 269 -24.94 0.83 -3.44
C ILE A 269 -25.72 -0.41 -3.89
N THR A 270 -26.99 -0.24 -4.20
CA THR A 270 -27.83 -1.33 -4.74
C THR A 270 -28.68 -0.81 -5.90
N ARG A 271 -28.86 -1.64 -6.91
CA ARG A 271 -29.73 -1.36 -8.05
C ARG A 271 -31.04 -2.10 -7.89
N VAL A 272 -32.13 -1.34 -7.82
CA VAL A 272 -33.46 -1.89 -7.57
C VAL A 272 -34.36 -1.69 -8.76
N PRO A 273 -34.82 -2.80 -9.41
CA PRO A 273 -35.82 -2.70 -10.45
C PRO A 273 -37.18 -2.37 -9.84
N ILE A 274 -37.83 -1.36 -10.38
CA ILE A 274 -39.22 -1.00 -10.06
C ILE A 274 -40.08 -1.02 -11.31
N THR A 275 -41.37 -1.25 -11.18
CA THR A 275 -42.29 -1.20 -12.29
C THR A 275 -42.44 0.23 -12.79
N PHE A 276 -42.75 0.40 -14.09
CA PHE A 276 -43.03 1.74 -14.66
C PHE A 276 -44.21 2.41 -13.95
N THR A 277 -45.21 1.66 -13.52
CA THR A 277 -46.35 2.17 -12.74
C THR A 277 -45.94 2.74 -11.39
N THR A 278 -45.07 2.05 -10.66
CA THR A 278 -44.49 2.59 -9.44
C THR A 278 -43.63 3.82 -9.71
N ALA A 279 -42.87 3.84 -10.82
CA ALA A 279 -42.09 5.00 -11.20
C ALA A 279 -42.98 6.22 -11.55
N ALA A 280 -44.11 6.00 -12.21
CA ALA A 280 -45.04 7.05 -12.58
C ALA A 280 -45.85 7.59 -11.37
N LEU A 281 -46.39 6.69 -10.55
CA LEU A 281 -47.32 7.06 -9.46
C LEU A 281 -46.60 7.36 -8.15
N GLY A 282 -45.35 6.91 -7.99
CA GLY A 282 -44.67 6.90 -6.73
C GLY A 282 -45.08 5.71 -5.83
N GLY A 283 -44.52 5.64 -4.66
CA GLY A 283 -44.85 4.59 -3.68
C GLY A 283 -43.67 4.24 -2.80
N ASP A 284 -43.86 3.28 -1.94
CA ASP A 284 -42.83 2.80 -1.01
C ASP A 284 -42.30 1.45 -1.45
N ILE A 285 -40.98 1.30 -1.46
CA ILE A 285 -40.30 0.01 -1.66
C ILE A 285 -39.59 -0.41 -0.38
N SER A 286 -39.62 -1.70 -0.10
CA SER A 286 -38.97 -2.26 1.09
C SER A 286 -37.79 -3.13 0.68
N LEU A 287 -36.60 -2.79 1.18
CA LEU A 287 -35.35 -3.48 0.89
C LEU A 287 -34.76 -4.07 2.18
N PRO A 288 -34.29 -5.32 2.17
CA PRO A 288 -33.52 -5.85 3.27
C PRO A 288 -32.12 -5.21 3.28
N GLY A 289 -31.68 -4.71 4.43
CA GLY A 289 -30.33 -4.25 4.62
C GLY A 289 -29.41 -5.38 5.09
N LEU A 290 -28.09 -5.14 5.08
CA LEU A 290 -27.09 -6.06 5.67
C LEU A 290 -27.23 -6.13 7.20
N ASP A 291 -27.92 -5.19 7.83
CA ASP A 291 -28.22 -5.18 9.26
C ASP A 291 -29.42 -6.10 9.63
N GLY A 292 -29.99 -6.81 8.66
CA GLY A 292 -31.17 -7.66 8.82
C GLY A 292 -32.49 -6.87 8.97
N LEU A 293 -32.44 -5.55 8.92
CA LEU A 293 -33.61 -4.71 8.99
C LEU A 293 -34.22 -4.46 7.61
N LYS A 294 -35.53 -4.21 7.57
CA LYS A 294 -36.21 -3.77 6.34
C LYS A 294 -36.18 -2.24 6.29
N HIS A 295 -35.57 -1.69 5.27
CA HIS A 295 -35.55 -0.26 5.03
C HIS A 295 -36.63 0.10 4.02
N THR A 296 -37.52 1.00 4.40
CA THR A 296 -38.56 1.54 3.53
C THR A 296 -38.04 2.78 2.87
N ILE A 297 -38.06 2.80 1.54
CA ILE A 297 -37.57 3.89 0.70
C ILE A 297 -38.75 4.46 -0.07
N HIS A 298 -38.99 5.75 0.13
CA HIS A 298 -40.04 6.47 -0.57
C HIS A 298 -39.58 6.85 -1.98
N VAL A 299 -40.29 6.33 -2.99
CA VAL A 299 -40.08 6.62 -4.41
C VAL A 299 -41.00 7.74 -4.81
N PRO A 300 -40.51 8.93 -5.17
CA PRO A 300 -41.34 10.02 -5.62
C PRO A 300 -41.98 9.71 -6.98
N ALA A 301 -43.19 10.21 -7.23
CA ALA A 301 -43.88 10.08 -8.52
C ALA A 301 -43.07 10.75 -9.63
N GLY A 302 -43.05 10.11 -10.81
CA GLY A 302 -42.30 10.60 -11.97
C GLY A 302 -40.78 10.37 -11.90
N ILE A 303 -40.32 9.48 -11.04
CA ILE A 303 -38.90 9.16 -10.93
C ILE A 303 -38.38 8.53 -12.21
N GLN A 304 -37.18 8.93 -12.61
CA GLN A 304 -36.54 8.41 -13.81
C GLN A 304 -35.52 7.29 -13.47
N SER A 305 -35.31 6.39 -14.43
CA SER A 305 -34.28 5.35 -14.33
C SER A 305 -32.89 5.98 -14.14
N GLY A 306 -32.05 5.36 -13.26
CA GLY A 306 -30.74 5.88 -12.89
C GLY A 306 -30.78 6.93 -11.75
N LYS A 307 -31.97 7.33 -11.29
CA LYS A 307 -32.07 8.23 -10.13
C LYS A 307 -31.67 7.52 -8.86
N GLN A 308 -30.84 8.17 -8.05
CA GLN A 308 -30.34 7.65 -6.78
C GLN A 308 -31.13 8.22 -5.60
N LEU A 309 -31.60 7.33 -4.74
CA LEU A 309 -32.24 7.65 -3.47
C LEU A 309 -31.30 7.25 -2.35
N ARG A 310 -31.13 8.12 -1.35
CA ARG A 310 -30.22 7.91 -0.24
C ARG A 310 -30.98 7.58 1.05
N GLN A 311 -30.65 6.44 1.63
CA GLN A 311 -31.10 6.03 2.95
C GLN A 311 -29.96 6.22 3.95
N ARG A 312 -30.14 7.16 4.88
CA ARG A 312 -29.10 7.49 5.88
C ARG A 312 -28.94 6.38 6.92
N GLY A 313 -27.69 6.11 7.29
CA GLY A 313 -27.35 5.17 8.35
C GLY A 313 -27.58 3.70 8.03
N ALA A 314 -27.90 3.35 6.76
CA ALA A 314 -28.11 1.98 6.32
C ALA A 314 -26.91 1.40 5.55
N GLY A 315 -25.75 2.06 5.59
CA GLY A 315 -24.49 1.64 4.97
C GLY A 315 -23.60 0.83 5.89
N MET A 316 -22.33 0.65 5.50
CA MET A 316 -21.32 -0.09 6.28
C MET A 316 -20.97 0.60 7.59
N PRO A 317 -20.64 -0.16 8.64
CA PRO A 317 -20.07 0.41 9.86
C PRO A 317 -18.74 1.11 9.58
N VAL A 318 -18.46 2.16 10.33
CA VAL A 318 -17.16 2.86 10.26
C VAL A 318 -16.14 2.06 11.05
N LEU A 319 -15.06 1.61 10.39
CA LEU A 319 -13.96 0.90 11.04
C LEU A 319 -13.38 1.76 12.17
N GLN A 320 -13.31 1.24 13.39
CA GLN A 320 -12.80 1.94 14.59
C GLN A 320 -13.50 3.27 14.91
N GLY A 321 -14.66 3.55 14.29
CA GLY A 321 -15.44 4.75 14.49
C GLY A 321 -16.82 4.48 15.10
N ARG A 322 -17.63 5.53 15.21
CA ARG A 322 -19.04 5.43 15.62
C ARG A 322 -19.92 5.69 14.41
N GLY A 323 -21.01 4.90 14.30
CA GLY A 323 -22.02 5.07 13.27
C GLY A 323 -21.84 4.18 12.06
N LYS A 324 -22.73 4.35 11.10
CA LYS A 324 -22.78 3.65 9.82
C LYS A 324 -22.82 4.69 8.69
N GLY A 325 -22.34 4.32 7.51
CA GLY A 325 -22.53 5.09 6.29
C GLY A 325 -23.97 5.04 5.79
N ASP A 326 -24.18 5.43 4.56
CA ASP A 326 -25.51 5.49 3.93
C ASP A 326 -25.67 4.35 2.91
N MET A 327 -26.92 4.03 2.59
CA MET A 327 -27.26 3.19 1.45
C MET A 327 -27.78 4.05 0.31
N VAL A 328 -27.23 3.87 -0.87
CA VAL A 328 -27.68 4.51 -2.11
C VAL A 328 -28.40 3.48 -2.95
N VAL A 329 -29.67 3.77 -3.25
CA VAL A 329 -30.54 2.93 -4.06
C VAL A 329 -30.67 3.57 -5.42
N GLU A 330 -30.10 2.95 -6.43
CA GLU A 330 -30.24 3.35 -7.82
C GLU A 330 -31.50 2.69 -8.42
N ILE A 331 -32.45 3.51 -8.81
CA ILE A 331 -33.72 3.05 -9.36
C ILE A 331 -33.53 2.65 -10.83
N MET A 332 -33.95 1.43 -11.15
CA MET A 332 -34.02 0.91 -12.52
C MET A 332 -35.46 0.70 -12.91
N VAL A 333 -35.99 1.56 -13.81
CA VAL A 333 -37.39 1.40 -14.27
C VAL A 333 -37.47 0.26 -15.29
N GLU A 334 -38.25 -0.78 -14.94
CA GLU A 334 -38.46 -1.93 -15.80
C GLU A 334 -39.72 -1.81 -16.59
N THR A 335 -39.63 -1.93 -17.92
CA THR A 335 -40.76 -2.01 -18.82
C THR A 335 -41.24 -3.45 -18.90
N PRO A 336 -42.53 -3.72 -18.64
CA PRO A 336 -43.05 -5.09 -18.63
C PRO A 336 -43.05 -5.70 -20.02
N VAL A 337 -42.47 -6.90 -20.16
CA VAL A 337 -42.37 -7.63 -21.43
C VAL A 337 -43.56 -8.59 -21.67
N LYS A 338 -44.23 -9.05 -20.62
CA LYS A 338 -45.35 -9.99 -20.69
C LYS A 338 -46.60 -9.34 -20.11
N LEU A 339 -47.44 -8.78 -21.00
CA LEU A 339 -48.68 -8.10 -20.65
C LEU A 339 -49.90 -8.99 -20.92
N SER A 340 -50.84 -9.02 -19.97
CA SER A 340 -52.18 -9.60 -20.21
C SER A 340 -52.99 -8.77 -21.20
N ALA A 341 -54.07 -9.33 -21.73
CA ALA A 341 -54.97 -8.59 -22.65
C ALA A 341 -55.48 -7.29 -22.01
N ARG A 342 -55.94 -7.38 -20.75
CA ARG A 342 -56.46 -6.20 -20.03
C ARG A 342 -55.40 -5.15 -19.75
N GLN A 343 -54.15 -5.56 -19.42
CA GLN A 343 -53.05 -4.60 -19.25
C GLN A 343 -52.73 -3.86 -20.55
N LYS A 344 -52.79 -4.54 -21.70
CA LYS A 344 -52.59 -3.92 -23.01
C LYS A 344 -53.68 -2.88 -23.33
N GLU A 345 -54.92 -3.19 -23.00
CA GLU A 345 -56.02 -2.25 -23.13
C GLU A 345 -55.80 -0.97 -22.32
N LEU A 346 -55.51 -1.14 -21.00
CA LEU A 346 -55.27 -0.01 -20.10
C LEU A 346 -54.09 0.85 -20.54
N ILE A 347 -53.03 0.24 -21.06
CA ILE A 347 -51.87 1.01 -21.56
C ILE A 347 -52.25 1.74 -22.86
N ARG A 348 -53.08 1.18 -23.72
CA ARG A 348 -53.57 1.88 -24.90
C ARG A 348 -54.48 3.06 -24.51
N GLU A 349 -55.39 2.85 -23.56
CA GLU A 349 -56.23 3.94 -23.02
C GLU A 349 -55.34 5.05 -22.44
N LEU A 350 -54.27 4.70 -21.69
CA LEU A 350 -53.32 5.69 -21.21
C LEU A 350 -52.64 6.45 -22.38
N GLN A 351 -52.18 5.72 -23.42
CA GLN A 351 -51.54 6.33 -24.59
C GLN A 351 -52.46 7.32 -25.33
N GLU A 352 -53.77 7.05 -25.38
CA GLU A 352 -54.75 7.95 -26.00
C GLU A 352 -54.94 9.27 -25.21
N THR A 353 -54.59 9.28 -23.91
CA THR A 353 -54.68 10.48 -23.07
C THR A 353 -53.39 11.31 -23.04
N GLU A 354 -52.32 10.80 -23.65
CA GLU A 354 -51.04 11.50 -23.68
C GLU A 354 -51.12 12.77 -24.54
N THR A 355 -50.75 13.91 -23.93
CA THR A 355 -50.69 15.22 -24.60
C THR A 355 -49.24 15.60 -24.94
N GLY A 356 -48.26 14.85 -24.43
CA GLY A 356 -46.83 15.10 -24.55
C GLY A 356 -46.26 16.03 -23.47
N ASP A 357 -47.10 16.64 -22.64
CA ASP A 357 -46.66 17.49 -21.54
C ASP A 357 -46.15 16.63 -20.33
N GLU A 358 -46.61 15.39 -20.26
CA GLU A 358 -46.24 14.41 -19.23
C GLU A 358 -44.79 13.92 -19.39
N THR A 359 -44.21 14.08 -20.59
CA THR A 359 -42.85 13.60 -20.91
C THR A 359 -41.98 14.75 -21.42
N PRO A 360 -41.60 15.72 -20.56
CA PRO A 360 -40.88 16.94 -20.97
C PRO A 360 -39.53 16.66 -21.62
N GLY A 361 -38.87 15.53 -21.26
CA GLY A 361 -37.61 15.10 -21.85
C GLY A 361 -37.76 14.77 -23.36
N SER A 362 -38.79 14.02 -23.72
CA SER A 362 -39.09 13.69 -25.12
C SER A 362 -39.50 14.92 -25.94
N LYS A 363 -40.38 15.75 -25.37
CA LYS A 363 -40.81 16.99 -25.99
C LYS A 363 -39.64 17.90 -26.28
N GLY A 364 -38.79 18.20 -25.31
CA GLY A 364 -37.62 19.05 -25.48
C GLY A 364 -36.55 18.47 -26.41
N PHE A 365 -36.48 17.15 -26.60
CA PHE A 365 -35.61 16.53 -27.59
C PHE A 365 -36.13 16.77 -29.01
N PHE A 366 -37.42 16.51 -29.27
CA PHE A 366 -38.01 16.69 -30.56
C PHE A 366 -38.12 18.18 -30.99
N ASP A 367 -38.34 19.07 -30.02
CA ASP A 367 -38.33 20.52 -30.29
C ASP A 367 -36.93 20.97 -30.73
N ARG A 368 -35.86 20.52 -30.07
CA ARG A 368 -34.48 20.80 -30.50
C ARG A 368 -34.14 20.26 -31.88
N ILE A 369 -34.68 19.09 -32.27
CA ILE A 369 -34.50 18.56 -33.62
C ILE A 369 -35.21 19.44 -34.64
N LYS A 370 -36.43 19.88 -34.35
CA LYS A 370 -37.19 20.81 -35.24
C LYS A 370 -36.44 22.13 -35.44
N ASP A 371 -35.91 22.69 -34.34
CA ASP A 371 -35.15 23.95 -34.41
C ASP A 371 -33.87 23.78 -35.23
N ALA A 372 -33.14 22.66 -35.03
CA ALA A 372 -31.95 22.37 -35.82
C ALA A 372 -32.26 22.15 -37.32
N LEU A 373 -33.38 21.48 -37.66
CA LEU A 373 -33.77 21.28 -39.04
C LEU A 373 -34.21 22.61 -39.71
N ASN A 374 -34.91 23.45 -38.97
CA ASN A 374 -35.30 24.77 -39.46
C ASN A 374 -34.09 25.67 -39.73
N SER A 375 -33.07 25.60 -38.87
CA SER A 375 -31.81 26.35 -39.05
C SER A 375 -30.93 25.85 -40.22
N LEU A 376 -31.18 24.65 -40.74
CA LEU A 376 -30.50 24.10 -41.92
C LEU A 376 -31.26 24.40 -43.23
N ALA A 377 -32.50 24.89 -43.13
CA ALA A 377 -33.37 25.20 -44.29
C ALA A 377 -33.35 26.69 -44.68
N ASP A 378 -32.78 27.53 -43.83
CA ASP A 378 -32.45 28.95 -44.09
C ASP A 378 -30.95 29.06 -44.49
#